data_37ccc61fbd7645535f91e966fc912c92
#
_entry.id   37ccc61fbd7645535f91e966fc912c92
#
_cell.length_a   1.000
_cell.length_b   1.000
_cell.length_c   1.000
_cell.angle_alpha   90.00
_cell.angle_beta   90.00
_cell.angle_gamma   90.00
#
_symmetry.space_group_name_H-M   'P 1'
#
loop_
_entity.id
_entity.type
_entity.pdbx_description
1 polymer ?
#
loop_
_entity_poly.entity_id
_entity_poly.type
_entity_poly.pdbx_seq_one_letter_code
_entity_poly.pdbx_strand_id
1 'polypeptide(L)'
;MRTGGTRQFAGQERTRRGGVGQYVRVTTATTGVLRVLAPRDLRQAVDVLERDPVSHCFVASRIRSTGLDSWRLGGEVWGWSEDGVLTSLLYLGANLVPVETTPDARRGFADRCRRIGRRCSSIVGPADEVAHLWPMLSAAWGPARDVREHQPLLVLDSDSPFPADPRVRRVREDEIDLLLPACIAMFTEEVGVSPLAGGAADAYRARVAELVRHGRAYARIDDGEVVFKAEIGAVSDAVCQVQGVWVAPEHRGRGLGAPGMSAVVALARLHHTPVVSLYVNDFNTVARHVYDRVGFRSHGEFSTVLF
;
A
#
# COMPACT_ATOMS: atom_id res chain seq x y z
N MET A 1 46.10 -57.02 -72.56
CA MET A 1 46.48 -58.03 -71.52
C MET A 1 45.83 -57.65 -70.22
N ARG A 2 44.96 -58.53 -69.71
CA ARG A 2 44.42 -58.71 -68.37
C ARG A 2 43.76 -57.48 -67.73
N THR A 3 42.46 -57.36 -67.70
CA THR A 3 41.39 -58.09 -66.99
C THR A 3 41.38 -57.83 -65.47
N GLY A 4 40.26 -57.35 -65.00
CA GLY A 4 39.76 -57.56 -63.69
C GLY A 4 39.17 -56.24 -63.11
N GLY A 5 37.98 -56.06 -62.87
CA GLY A 5 36.96 -56.92 -62.32
C GLY A 5 36.23 -56.09 -61.30
N THR A 6 35.09 -55.56 -61.72
CA THR A 6 34.21 -54.69 -60.94
C THR A 6 33.41 -55.54 -59.93
N ARG A 7 33.37 -55.14 -58.69
CA ARG A 7 32.30 -55.55 -57.75
C ARG A 7 31.64 -54.36 -57.19
N GLN A 8 30.33 -54.23 -57.50
CA GLN A 8 29.34 -53.35 -56.92
C GLN A 8 29.05 -53.82 -55.48
N PHE A 9 29.09 -52.89 -54.53
CA PHE A 9 28.47 -53.11 -53.27
C PHE A 9 27.46 -52.01 -53.08
N ALA A 10 26.16 -52.40 -52.97
CA ALA A 10 25.05 -51.59 -52.58
C ALA A 10 25.17 -51.28 -51.09
N GLY A 11 25.29 -50.00 -50.75
CA GLY A 11 25.16 -49.48 -49.37
C GLY A 11 23.82 -49.00 -49.10
N GLN A 12 23.15 -49.61 -48.15
CA GLN A 12 21.86 -49.17 -47.59
C GLN A 12 21.99 -47.82 -46.89
N GLU A 13 21.20 -46.81 -47.31
CA GLU A 13 20.98 -45.60 -46.60
C GLU A 13 20.15 -45.89 -45.34
N ARG A 14 20.73 -45.71 -44.18
CA ARG A 14 20.03 -45.63 -42.89
C ARG A 14 19.57 -44.19 -42.69
N THR A 15 18.29 -43.95 -42.92
CA THR A 15 17.61 -42.72 -42.47
C THR A 15 17.62 -42.66 -40.96
N ARG A 16 18.42 -41.74 -40.38
CA ARG A 16 18.34 -41.34 -38.98
C ARG A 16 17.13 -40.42 -38.85
N ARG A 17 16.06 -40.92 -38.29
CA ARG A 17 14.95 -40.07 -37.75
C ARG A 17 15.52 -39.33 -36.54
N GLY A 18 15.65 -38.00 -36.66
CA GLY A 18 15.93 -37.08 -35.57
C GLY A 18 14.72 -37.02 -34.63
N GLY A 19 14.84 -37.65 -33.48
CA GLY A 19 13.91 -37.44 -32.36
C GLY A 19 14.18 -36.06 -31.75
N VAL A 20 13.24 -35.13 -31.95
CA VAL A 20 13.20 -33.88 -31.18
C VAL A 20 12.85 -34.27 -29.75
N GLY A 21 13.86 -34.31 -28.88
CA GLY A 21 13.65 -34.48 -27.46
C GLY A 21 12.84 -33.25 -26.94
N GLN A 22 11.57 -33.45 -26.67
CA GLN A 22 10.80 -32.51 -25.86
C GLN A 22 11.41 -32.53 -24.46
N TYR A 23 12.14 -31.45 -24.12
CA TYR A 23 12.50 -31.17 -22.75
C TYR A 23 11.20 -30.79 -22.01
N VAL A 24 10.60 -31.76 -21.36
CA VAL A 24 9.57 -31.49 -20.35
C VAL A 24 10.28 -30.76 -19.21
N ARG A 25 10.09 -29.45 -19.10
CA ARG A 25 10.45 -28.71 -17.90
C ARG A 25 9.63 -29.32 -16.76
N VAL A 26 10.25 -30.17 -15.96
CA VAL A 26 9.69 -30.56 -14.67
C VAL A 26 9.78 -29.31 -13.80
N THR A 27 8.69 -28.56 -13.73
CA THR A 27 8.50 -27.51 -12.74
C THR A 27 8.34 -28.26 -11.42
N THR A 28 9.40 -28.36 -10.63
CA THR A 28 9.28 -28.75 -9.22
C THR A 28 8.34 -27.76 -8.58
N ALA A 29 7.18 -28.22 -8.11
CA ALA A 29 6.27 -27.40 -7.36
C ALA A 29 7.02 -26.92 -6.11
N THR A 30 7.34 -25.64 -6.06
CA THR A 30 7.93 -25.01 -4.89
C THR A 30 6.95 -25.17 -3.74
N THR A 31 7.36 -25.88 -2.69
CA THR A 31 6.47 -26.14 -1.54
C THR A 31 6.45 -24.89 -0.69
N GLY A 32 5.47 -24.05 -0.93
CA GLY A 32 5.27 -22.82 -0.13
C GLY A 32 4.66 -23.14 1.23
N VAL A 33 5.14 -22.48 2.29
CA VAL A 33 4.65 -22.60 3.65
C VAL A 33 4.09 -21.28 4.13
N LEU A 34 2.79 -21.31 4.54
CA LEU A 34 2.10 -20.17 5.14
C LEU A 34 2.09 -20.30 6.66
N ARG A 35 2.53 -19.25 7.35
CA ARG A 35 2.46 -19.17 8.81
C ARG A 35 2.18 -17.74 9.30
N VAL A 36 1.64 -17.61 10.52
CA VAL A 36 1.61 -16.33 11.23
C VAL A 36 3.03 -16.03 11.70
N LEU A 37 3.49 -14.81 11.46
CA LEU A 37 4.79 -14.35 11.90
C LEU A 37 4.76 -13.98 13.39
N ALA A 38 5.89 -14.19 14.06
CA ALA A 38 6.10 -13.90 15.46
C ALA A 38 7.30 -12.94 15.63
N PRO A 39 7.55 -12.37 16.81
CA PRO A 39 8.65 -11.42 17.04
C PRO A 39 10.02 -11.88 16.54
N ARG A 40 10.32 -13.17 16.57
CA ARG A 40 11.56 -13.75 16.02
C ARG A 40 11.73 -13.59 14.52
N ASP A 41 10.64 -13.36 13.79
CA ASP A 41 10.61 -13.25 12.33
C ASP A 41 10.77 -11.79 11.85
N LEU A 42 10.91 -10.84 12.80
CA LEU A 42 10.89 -9.41 12.51
C LEU A 42 11.90 -8.99 11.44
N ARG A 43 13.13 -9.50 11.53
CA ARG A 43 14.18 -9.17 10.55
C ARG A 43 13.80 -9.60 9.14
N GLN A 44 13.34 -10.84 8.97
CA GLN A 44 12.92 -11.34 7.66
C GLN A 44 11.72 -10.56 7.10
N ALA A 45 10.77 -10.16 7.96
CA ALA A 45 9.64 -9.35 7.54
C ALA A 45 10.09 -7.95 7.08
N VAL A 46 11.05 -7.34 7.77
CA VAL A 46 11.66 -6.05 7.39
C VAL A 46 12.39 -6.18 6.05
N ASP A 47 13.18 -7.24 5.86
CA ASP A 47 13.90 -7.48 4.58
C ASP A 47 12.94 -7.56 3.38
N VAL A 48 11.71 -8.09 3.56
CA VAL A 48 10.68 -8.09 2.52
C VAL A 48 10.11 -6.69 2.29
N LEU A 49 9.84 -5.94 3.36
CA LEU A 49 9.27 -4.59 3.28
C LEU A 49 10.24 -3.57 2.66
N GLU A 50 11.54 -3.78 2.83
CA GLU A 50 12.60 -2.89 2.29
C GLU A 50 12.80 -3.05 0.76
N ARG A 51 12.16 -4.02 0.10
CA ARG A 51 12.21 -4.16 -1.36
C ARG A 51 11.53 -3.01 -2.07
N ASP A 52 10.42 -2.49 -1.51
CA ASP A 52 9.77 -1.26 -1.93
C ASP A 52 9.25 -0.48 -0.71
N PRO A 53 10.09 0.35 -0.08
CA PRO A 53 9.72 1.08 1.11
C PRO A 53 8.55 2.05 0.92
N VAL A 54 8.30 2.50 -0.31
CA VAL A 54 7.20 3.43 -0.63
C VAL A 54 5.88 2.69 -0.62
N SER A 55 5.76 1.60 -1.37
CA SER A 55 4.54 0.79 -1.43
C SER A 55 4.23 0.12 -0.09
N HIS A 56 5.26 -0.25 0.66
CA HIS A 56 5.09 -0.99 1.92
C HIS A 56 5.07 -0.09 3.17
N CYS A 57 5.11 1.24 3.01
CA CYS A 57 5.20 2.21 4.11
C CYS A 57 4.18 1.96 5.22
N PHE A 58 2.91 1.66 4.88
CA PHE A 58 1.86 1.40 5.86
C PHE A 58 2.18 0.19 6.74
N VAL A 59 2.50 -0.96 6.15
CA VAL A 59 2.80 -2.20 6.90
C VAL A 59 4.09 -2.04 7.71
N ALA A 60 5.13 -1.43 7.11
CA ALA A 60 6.39 -1.12 7.80
C ALA A 60 6.16 -0.21 9.01
N SER A 61 5.32 0.82 8.89
CA SER A 61 4.94 1.70 9.99
C SER A 61 4.26 0.96 11.15
N ARG A 62 3.36 0.02 10.83
CA ARG A 62 2.68 -0.81 11.85
C ARG A 62 3.67 -1.70 12.58
N ILE A 63 4.51 -2.41 11.85
CA ILE A 63 5.52 -3.31 12.42
C ILE A 63 6.56 -2.54 13.24
N ARG A 64 7.00 -1.37 12.77
CA ARG A 64 7.94 -0.51 13.50
C ARG A 64 7.41 -0.12 14.89
N SER A 65 6.12 0.22 14.98
CA SER A 65 5.53 0.70 16.24
C SER A 65 5.20 -0.41 17.23
N THR A 66 4.94 -1.64 16.76
CA THR A 66 4.39 -2.73 17.57
C THR A 66 5.21 -4.02 17.54
N GLY A 67 6.19 -4.13 16.63
CA GLY A 67 6.80 -5.40 16.27
C GLY A 67 5.79 -6.32 15.56
N LEU A 68 5.98 -7.63 15.74
CA LEU A 68 5.03 -8.66 15.24
C LEU A 68 4.16 -9.24 16.37
N ASP A 69 3.96 -8.47 17.43
CA ASP A 69 3.03 -8.82 18.51
C ASP A 69 1.59 -8.54 18.06
N SER A 70 0.79 -9.58 17.85
CA SER A 70 -0.56 -9.49 17.29
C SER A 70 -1.51 -8.64 18.14
N TRP A 71 -1.34 -8.64 19.47
CA TRP A 71 -2.17 -7.85 20.36
C TRP A 71 -1.89 -6.34 20.20
N ARG A 72 -0.61 -5.96 20.21
CA ARG A 72 -0.19 -4.56 20.02
C ARG A 72 -0.45 -4.07 18.60
N LEU A 73 -0.30 -4.95 17.61
CA LEU A 73 -0.55 -4.68 16.20
C LEU A 73 -2.05 -4.48 15.91
N GLY A 74 -2.93 -5.05 16.77
CA GLY A 74 -4.36 -5.11 16.50
C GLY A 74 -4.70 -5.97 15.29
N GLY A 75 -3.88 -7.00 15.03
CA GLY A 75 -3.99 -7.86 13.84
C GLY A 75 -2.85 -8.87 13.74
N GLU A 76 -2.68 -9.43 12.57
CA GLU A 76 -1.66 -10.46 12.29
C GLU A 76 -0.86 -10.08 11.04
N VAL A 77 0.40 -10.51 11.00
CA VAL A 77 1.18 -10.57 9.76
C VAL A 77 1.40 -12.04 9.43
N TRP A 78 0.95 -12.45 8.27
CA TRP A 78 1.20 -13.79 7.74
C TRP A 78 2.35 -13.73 6.76
N GLY A 79 3.23 -14.72 6.83
CA GLY A 79 4.34 -14.90 5.92
C GLY A 79 4.14 -16.12 5.03
N TRP A 80 4.55 -15.98 3.79
CA TRP A 80 4.71 -17.08 2.84
C TRP A 80 6.19 -17.28 2.57
N SER A 81 6.67 -18.51 2.78
CA SER A 81 8.06 -18.87 2.54
C SER A 81 8.14 -19.89 1.41
N GLU A 82 9.09 -19.72 0.49
CA GLU A 82 9.44 -20.64 -0.58
C GLU A 82 10.86 -21.13 -0.33
N ASP A 83 11.05 -22.44 -0.30
CA ASP A 83 12.35 -23.07 0.00
C ASP A 83 13.01 -22.53 1.29
N GLY A 84 12.18 -22.24 2.30
CA GLY A 84 12.61 -21.72 3.61
C GLY A 84 12.90 -20.22 3.66
N VAL A 85 12.82 -19.52 2.54
CA VAL A 85 12.98 -18.04 2.46
C VAL A 85 11.64 -17.35 2.49
N LEU A 86 11.49 -16.35 3.38
CA LEU A 86 10.28 -15.51 3.43
C LEU A 86 10.23 -14.60 2.19
N THR A 87 9.22 -14.79 1.34
CA THR A 87 9.10 -14.08 0.06
C THR A 87 7.97 -13.07 0.05
N SER A 88 6.88 -13.35 0.75
CA SER A 88 5.65 -12.55 0.70
C SER A 88 5.03 -12.38 2.08
N LEU A 89 4.33 -11.26 2.28
CA LEU A 89 3.58 -10.99 3.51
C LEU A 89 2.12 -10.67 3.21
N LEU A 90 1.27 -10.88 4.22
CA LEU A 90 -0.09 -10.37 4.26
C LEU A 90 -0.34 -9.76 5.65
N TYR A 91 -0.56 -8.46 5.71
CA TYR A 91 -1.05 -7.83 6.93
C TYR A 91 -2.57 -7.97 7.02
N LEU A 92 -3.09 -8.44 8.14
CA LEU A 92 -4.52 -8.59 8.43
C LEU A 92 -4.87 -7.90 9.74
N GLY A 93 -5.43 -6.71 9.65
CA GLY A 93 -5.95 -5.91 10.75
C GLY A 93 -7.24 -5.22 10.33
N ALA A 94 -7.38 -3.92 10.61
CA ALA A 94 -8.48 -3.10 10.09
C ALA A 94 -8.50 -3.06 8.55
N ASN A 95 -7.33 -3.15 7.93
CA ASN A 95 -7.16 -3.35 6.49
C ASN A 95 -6.50 -4.71 6.25
N LEU A 96 -6.72 -5.30 5.07
CA LEU A 96 -5.92 -6.38 4.54
C LEU A 96 -4.96 -5.81 3.50
N VAL A 97 -3.64 -6.04 3.67
CA VAL A 97 -2.62 -5.47 2.80
C VAL A 97 -1.67 -6.57 2.31
N PRO A 98 -1.72 -6.93 1.03
CA PRO A 98 -0.74 -7.82 0.42
C PRO A 98 0.59 -7.08 0.23
N VAL A 99 1.71 -7.81 0.36
CA VAL A 99 3.08 -7.29 0.24
C VAL A 99 3.94 -8.31 -0.47
N GLU A 100 4.48 -7.97 -1.65
CA GLU A 100 5.37 -8.81 -2.44
C GLU A 100 4.79 -10.19 -2.75
N THR A 101 3.48 -10.29 -2.99
CA THR A 101 2.81 -11.58 -3.07
C THR A 101 3.03 -12.28 -4.40
N THR A 102 3.60 -13.48 -4.36
CA THR A 102 3.64 -14.38 -5.52
C THR A 102 2.24 -14.96 -5.81
N PRO A 103 1.97 -15.50 -7.02
CA PRO A 103 0.70 -16.15 -7.31
C PRO A 103 0.37 -17.30 -6.35
N ASP A 104 1.36 -18.05 -5.88
CA ASP A 104 1.19 -19.15 -4.93
C ASP A 104 0.90 -18.62 -3.53
N ALA A 105 1.63 -17.59 -3.08
CA ALA A 105 1.36 -16.90 -1.84
C ALA A 105 -0.07 -16.34 -1.80
N ARG A 106 -0.53 -15.68 -2.88
CA ARG A 106 -1.90 -15.15 -2.98
C ARG A 106 -2.95 -16.25 -2.83
N ARG A 107 -2.76 -17.41 -3.50
CA ARG A 107 -3.66 -18.56 -3.34
C ARG A 107 -3.69 -19.06 -1.88
N GLY A 108 -2.53 -19.23 -1.27
CA GLY A 108 -2.41 -19.66 0.12
C GLY A 108 -3.06 -18.69 1.11
N PHE A 109 -2.82 -17.38 0.93
CA PHE A 109 -3.46 -16.34 1.72
C PHE A 109 -4.97 -16.29 1.53
N ALA A 110 -5.45 -16.35 0.28
CA ALA A 110 -6.88 -16.36 -0.03
C ALA A 110 -7.58 -17.58 0.59
N ASP A 111 -6.99 -18.76 0.51
CA ASP A 111 -7.54 -19.99 1.11
C ASP A 111 -7.72 -19.84 2.63
N ARG A 112 -6.74 -19.28 3.30
CA ARG A 112 -6.82 -19.02 4.74
C ARG A 112 -7.84 -17.92 5.05
N CYS A 113 -7.86 -16.82 4.30
CA CYS A 113 -8.82 -15.74 4.47
C CYS A 113 -10.26 -16.21 4.30
N ARG A 114 -10.55 -17.09 3.34
CA ARG A 114 -11.87 -17.66 3.16
C ARG A 114 -12.32 -18.49 4.36
N ARG A 115 -11.39 -19.28 4.95
CA ARG A 115 -11.72 -20.11 6.12
C ARG A 115 -12.03 -19.30 7.38
N ILE A 116 -11.32 -18.19 7.61
CA ILE A 116 -11.51 -17.37 8.82
C ILE A 116 -12.61 -16.31 8.66
N GLY A 117 -13.08 -16.07 7.45
CA GLY A 117 -14.02 -15.00 7.13
C GLY A 117 -13.38 -13.60 7.08
N ARG A 118 -14.17 -12.63 6.64
CA ARG A 118 -13.75 -11.24 6.55
C ARG A 118 -13.64 -10.58 7.94
N ARG A 119 -12.49 -9.99 8.24
CA ARG A 119 -12.21 -9.28 9.50
C ARG A 119 -11.75 -7.84 9.29
N CYS A 120 -11.61 -7.42 8.04
CA CYS A 120 -11.15 -6.08 7.66
C CYS A 120 -12.27 -5.26 7.01
N SER A 121 -12.11 -3.94 7.02
CA SER A 121 -12.99 -2.98 6.36
C SER A 121 -12.58 -2.68 4.93
N SER A 122 -11.36 -3.06 4.54
CA SER A 122 -10.85 -2.87 3.18
C SER A 122 -9.73 -3.85 2.83
N ILE A 123 -9.51 -4.05 1.53
CA ILE A 123 -8.25 -4.55 0.97
C ILE A 123 -7.58 -3.36 0.30
N VAL A 124 -6.29 -3.09 0.56
CA VAL A 124 -5.56 -1.97 -0.03
C VAL A 124 -4.10 -2.36 -0.27
N GLY A 125 -3.53 -1.94 -1.37
CA GLY A 125 -2.12 -2.21 -1.70
C GLY A 125 -1.82 -2.04 -3.18
N PRO A 126 -0.68 -2.57 -3.67
CA PRO A 126 -0.32 -2.55 -5.07
C PRO A 126 -1.44 -3.09 -5.95
N ALA A 127 -1.78 -2.36 -7.01
CA ALA A 127 -3.00 -2.61 -7.79
C ALA A 127 -3.07 -4.01 -8.37
N ASP A 128 -1.97 -4.54 -8.88
CA ASP A 128 -1.88 -5.89 -9.44
C ASP A 128 -2.08 -6.97 -8.37
N GLU A 129 -1.56 -6.76 -7.16
CA GLU A 129 -1.75 -7.71 -6.06
C GLU A 129 -3.19 -7.75 -5.59
N VAL A 130 -3.82 -6.57 -5.43
CA VAL A 130 -5.23 -6.46 -5.03
C VAL A 130 -6.14 -7.02 -6.11
N ALA A 131 -5.91 -6.67 -7.40
CA ALA A 131 -6.68 -7.15 -8.53
C ALA A 131 -6.66 -8.68 -8.68
N HIS A 132 -5.56 -9.32 -8.30
CA HIS A 132 -5.47 -10.79 -8.30
C HIS A 132 -6.01 -11.44 -7.03
N LEU A 133 -5.93 -10.77 -5.87
CA LEU A 133 -6.39 -11.32 -4.58
C LEU A 133 -7.90 -11.21 -4.41
N TRP A 134 -8.49 -10.06 -4.77
CA TRP A 134 -9.91 -9.80 -4.55
C TRP A 134 -10.85 -10.80 -5.21
N PRO A 135 -10.70 -11.19 -6.48
CA PRO A 135 -11.55 -12.21 -7.10
C PRO A 135 -11.54 -13.55 -6.36
N MET A 136 -10.43 -13.91 -5.73
CA MET A 136 -10.31 -15.14 -4.94
C MET A 136 -11.12 -15.10 -3.64
N LEU A 137 -11.45 -13.89 -3.14
CA LEU A 137 -12.15 -13.68 -1.88
C LEU A 137 -13.62 -13.31 -2.05
N SER A 138 -13.99 -12.66 -3.15
CA SER A 138 -15.29 -12.03 -3.38
C SER A 138 -16.47 -12.96 -3.20
N ALA A 139 -16.38 -14.20 -3.68
CA ALA A 139 -17.44 -15.19 -3.54
C ALA A 139 -17.73 -15.57 -2.08
N ALA A 140 -16.73 -15.56 -1.20
CA ALA A 140 -16.87 -15.93 0.20
C ALA A 140 -17.14 -14.71 1.12
N TRP A 141 -16.70 -13.52 0.72
CA TRP A 141 -16.79 -12.31 1.54
C TRP A 141 -17.99 -11.41 1.20
N GLY A 142 -18.67 -11.73 0.10
CA GLY A 142 -19.79 -10.92 -0.42
C GLY A 142 -19.32 -9.73 -1.25
N PRO A 143 -20.26 -8.90 -1.73
CA PRO A 143 -19.95 -7.77 -2.58
C PRO A 143 -19.14 -6.70 -1.84
N ALA A 144 -18.25 -6.03 -2.57
CA ALA A 144 -17.64 -4.80 -2.11
C ALA A 144 -18.68 -3.66 -2.19
N ARG A 145 -18.56 -2.69 -1.27
CA ARG A 145 -19.32 -1.44 -1.33
C ARG A 145 -18.78 -0.51 -2.43
N ASP A 146 -17.45 -0.50 -2.58
CA ASP A 146 -16.75 0.31 -3.58
C ASP A 146 -15.44 -0.37 -3.97
N VAL A 147 -15.04 -0.25 -5.23
CA VAL A 147 -13.76 -0.74 -5.75
C VAL A 147 -13.07 0.39 -6.49
N ARG A 148 -11.95 0.85 -5.95
CA ARG A 148 -11.10 1.88 -6.53
C ARG A 148 -9.91 1.20 -7.19
N GLU A 149 -10.05 0.91 -8.46
CA GLU A 149 -9.07 0.11 -9.21
C GLU A 149 -7.76 0.87 -9.43
N HIS A 150 -7.86 2.19 -9.62
CA HIS A 150 -6.75 3.05 -10.02
C HIS A 150 -6.52 4.18 -9.02
N GLN A 151 -5.45 4.05 -8.24
CA GLN A 151 -5.01 5.04 -7.27
C GLN A 151 -3.50 5.27 -7.43
N PRO A 152 -3.07 6.26 -8.25
CA PRO A 152 -1.67 6.58 -8.38
C PRO A 152 -0.99 6.74 -7.03
N LEU A 153 0.08 5.96 -6.80
CA LEU A 153 1.00 6.10 -5.68
C LEU A 153 2.08 7.08 -6.08
N LEU A 154 2.16 8.18 -5.35
CA LEU A 154 3.03 9.31 -5.65
C LEU A 154 4.09 9.46 -4.57
N VAL A 155 5.27 9.95 -4.95
CA VAL A 155 6.42 10.15 -4.05
C VAL A 155 7.13 11.46 -4.32
N LEU A 156 7.64 12.07 -3.25
CA LEU A 156 8.51 13.25 -3.29
C LEU A 156 9.67 13.05 -2.31
N ASP A 157 10.90 13.08 -2.81
CA ASP A 157 12.15 12.86 -2.07
C ASP A 157 13.09 14.09 -2.07
N SER A 158 12.57 15.21 -2.55
CA SER A 158 13.25 16.51 -2.61
C SER A 158 12.38 17.59 -1.97
N ASP A 159 12.90 18.80 -1.89
CA ASP A 159 12.09 19.96 -1.52
C ASP A 159 11.09 20.29 -2.61
N SER A 160 9.90 20.72 -2.20
CA SER A 160 8.88 21.15 -3.15
C SER A 160 9.34 22.39 -3.92
N PRO A 161 9.21 22.43 -5.26
CA PRO A 161 9.45 23.65 -6.04
C PRO A 161 8.35 24.71 -5.81
N PHE A 162 7.24 24.34 -5.19
CA PHE A 162 6.11 25.24 -4.94
C PHE A 162 6.24 25.95 -3.60
N PRO A 163 5.98 27.26 -3.50
CA PRO A 163 6.07 27.99 -2.24
C PRO A 163 5.15 27.42 -1.16
N ALA A 164 5.69 27.20 0.03
CA ALA A 164 4.96 26.70 1.18
C ALA A 164 4.10 27.80 1.82
N ASP A 165 2.90 27.46 2.31
CA ASP A 165 2.10 28.35 3.15
C ASP A 165 2.68 28.38 4.59
N PRO A 166 3.25 29.51 5.05
CA PRO A 166 3.87 29.61 6.38
C PRO A 166 2.86 29.50 7.52
N ARG A 167 1.56 29.56 7.26
CA ARG A 167 0.50 29.39 8.27
C ARG A 167 0.14 27.94 8.54
N VAL A 168 0.59 27.01 7.69
CA VAL A 168 0.43 25.57 7.95
C VAL A 168 1.46 25.17 9.01
N ARG A 169 0.98 24.53 10.06
CA ARG A 169 1.78 24.10 11.19
C ARG A 169 1.24 22.81 11.81
N ARG A 170 1.99 22.22 12.71
CA ARG A 170 1.46 21.15 13.56
C ARG A 170 0.29 21.66 14.40
N VAL A 171 -0.73 20.82 14.50
CA VAL A 171 -1.87 21.05 15.39
C VAL A 171 -1.44 20.76 16.82
N ARG A 172 -1.85 21.59 17.75
CA ARG A 172 -1.58 21.42 19.19
C ARG A 172 -2.67 20.57 19.84
N GLU A 173 -2.38 20.01 21.01
CA GLU A 173 -3.35 19.17 21.72
C GLU A 173 -4.61 19.93 22.18
N ASP A 174 -4.46 21.21 22.51
CA ASP A 174 -5.58 22.09 22.86
C ASP A 174 -6.46 22.49 21.65
N GLU A 175 -6.04 22.15 20.43
CA GLU A 175 -6.77 22.42 19.17
C GLU A 175 -7.50 21.20 18.61
N ILE A 176 -7.50 20.06 19.32
CA ILE A 176 -8.17 18.83 18.83
C ILE A 176 -9.65 19.09 18.53
N ASP A 177 -10.35 19.88 19.36
CA ASP A 177 -11.75 20.19 19.16
C ASP A 177 -12.02 21.08 17.93
N LEU A 178 -11.04 21.89 17.52
CA LEU A 178 -11.09 22.64 16.27
C LEU A 178 -10.81 21.74 15.05
N LEU A 179 -9.90 20.76 15.20
CA LEU A 179 -9.50 19.86 14.11
C LEU A 179 -10.56 18.80 13.81
N LEU A 180 -11.22 18.28 14.84
CA LEU A 180 -12.10 17.11 14.74
C LEU A 180 -13.24 17.27 13.72
N PRO A 181 -13.96 18.39 13.62
CA PRO A 181 -14.98 18.61 12.59
C PRO A 181 -14.43 18.47 11.17
N ALA A 182 -13.25 19.05 10.90
CA ALA A 182 -12.60 18.96 9.59
C ALA A 182 -12.18 17.52 9.26
N CYS A 183 -11.73 16.73 10.25
CA CYS A 183 -11.43 15.31 10.07
C CYS A 183 -12.69 14.50 9.74
N ILE A 184 -13.81 14.77 10.42
CA ILE A 184 -15.09 14.11 10.17
C ILE A 184 -15.62 14.46 8.78
N ALA A 185 -15.58 15.74 8.39
CA ALA A 185 -16.02 16.19 7.06
C ALA A 185 -15.20 15.53 5.96
N MET A 186 -13.87 15.59 6.05
CA MET A 186 -12.97 14.96 5.11
C MET A 186 -13.24 13.45 4.97
N PHE A 187 -13.32 12.72 6.08
CA PHE A 187 -13.56 11.28 6.05
C PHE A 187 -14.91 10.94 5.41
N THR A 188 -15.96 11.70 5.75
CA THR A 188 -17.31 11.50 5.19
C THR A 188 -17.33 11.76 3.69
N GLU A 189 -16.65 12.81 3.20
CA GLU A 189 -16.52 13.10 1.77
C GLU A 189 -15.76 12.00 1.04
N GLU A 190 -14.67 11.50 1.61
CA GLU A 190 -13.80 10.53 0.94
C GLU A 190 -14.36 9.12 0.97
N VAL A 191 -14.92 8.70 2.10
CA VAL A 191 -15.35 7.31 2.33
C VAL A 191 -16.84 7.09 2.12
N GLY A 192 -17.63 8.17 2.09
CA GLY A 192 -19.08 8.14 1.87
C GLY A 192 -19.89 7.70 3.09
N VAL A 193 -19.25 7.51 4.26
CA VAL A 193 -19.91 7.18 5.53
C VAL A 193 -19.28 7.99 6.66
N SER A 194 -20.09 8.32 7.65
CA SER A 194 -19.61 9.06 8.83
C SER A 194 -18.67 8.16 9.67
N PRO A 195 -17.50 8.64 10.08
CA PRO A 195 -16.61 7.91 10.98
C PRO A 195 -17.20 7.78 12.41
N LEU A 196 -18.31 8.45 12.71
CA LEU A 196 -19.02 8.38 13.98
C LEU A 196 -20.12 7.32 13.99
N ALA A 197 -20.37 6.67 12.86
CA ALA A 197 -21.42 5.66 12.75
C ALA A 197 -21.19 4.50 13.73
N GLY A 198 -22.28 3.89 14.23
CA GLY A 198 -22.21 2.74 15.11
C GLY A 198 -21.61 3.01 16.50
N GLY A 199 -21.60 4.28 16.97
CA GLY A 199 -21.05 4.63 18.29
C GLY A 199 -19.53 4.79 18.32
N ALA A 200 -18.87 4.96 17.16
CA ALA A 200 -17.41 5.04 17.05
C ALA A 200 -16.82 6.44 17.37
N ALA A 201 -17.62 7.39 17.90
CA ALA A 201 -17.20 8.76 18.13
C ALA A 201 -15.95 8.88 19.00
N ASP A 202 -15.93 8.20 20.15
CA ASP A 202 -14.80 8.25 21.08
C ASP A 202 -13.54 7.61 20.49
N ALA A 203 -13.70 6.51 19.77
CA ALA A 203 -12.59 5.84 19.10
C ALA A 203 -12.01 6.70 17.99
N TYR A 204 -12.84 7.38 17.20
CA TYR A 204 -12.38 8.29 16.16
C TYR A 204 -11.67 9.52 16.75
N ARG A 205 -12.24 10.13 17.82
CA ARG A 205 -11.58 11.22 18.55
C ARG A 205 -10.23 10.78 19.10
N ALA A 206 -10.15 9.60 19.71
CA ALA A 206 -8.89 9.05 20.25
C ALA A 206 -7.85 8.89 19.15
N ARG A 207 -8.24 8.43 17.96
CA ARG A 207 -7.36 8.34 16.79
C ARG A 207 -6.82 9.70 16.35
N VAL A 208 -7.69 10.72 16.26
CA VAL A 208 -7.27 12.11 15.91
C VAL A 208 -6.32 12.64 16.97
N ALA A 209 -6.63 12.46 18.24
CA ALA A 209 -5.76 12.87 19.35
C ALA A 209 -4.38 12.16 19.32
N GLU A 210 -4.35 10.90 18.93
CA GLU A 210 -3.09 10.15 18.74
C GLU A 210 -2.22 10.78 17.63
N LEU A 211 -2.82 11.14 16.48
CA LEU A 211 -2.10 11.81 15.40
C LEU A 211 -1.53 13.15 15.87
N VAL A 212 -2.28 13.93 16.62
CA VAL A 212 -1.84 15.23 17.16
C VAL A 212 -0.69 15.02 18.14
N ARG A 213 -0.81 14.13 19.12
CA ARG A 213 0.23 13.84 20.12
C ARG A 213 1.55 13.37 19.48
N HIS A 214 1.48 12.64 18.36
CA HIS A 214 2.67 12.24 17.61
C HIS A 214 3.19 13.30 16.63
N GLY A 215 2.60 14.50 16.62
CA GLY A 215 2.99 15.59 15.70
C GLY A 215 2.72 15.28 14.23
N ARG A 216 1.72 14.43 13.95
CA ARG A 216 1.37 13.94 12.60
C ARG A 216 0.16 14.63 12.00
N ALA A 217 -0.46 15.57 12.69
CA ALA A 217 -1.56 16.38 12.18
C ALA A 217 -1.07 17.80 11.86
N TYR A 218 -1.36 18.26 10.66
CA TYR A 218 -1.00 19.58 10.17
C TYR A 218 -2.25 20.33 9.74
N ALA A 219 -2.32 21.61 10.07
CA ALA A 219 -3.43 22.46 9.64
C ALA A 219 -3.01 23.92 9.47
N ARG A 220 -3.74 24.62 8.63
CA ARG A 220 -3.89 26.05 8.68
C ARG A 220 -5.22 26.36 9.34
N ILE A 221 -5.17 27.16 10.41
CA ILE A 221 -6.33 27.60 11.18
C ILE A 221 -6.39 29.13 11.08
N ASP A 222 -7.44 29.64 10.46
CA ASP A 222 -7.72 31.07 10.33
C ASP A 222 -8.99 31.37 11.12
N ASP A 223 -8.96 32.38 12.01
CA ASP A 223 -10.08 32.82 12.82
C ASP A 223 -10.84 31.71 13.58
N GLY A 224 -10.12 30.70 14.04
CA GLY A 224 -10.67 29.55 14.77
C GLY A 224 -11.27 28.45 13.88
N GLU A 225 -11.13 28.54 12.56
CA GLU A 225 -11.59 27.54 11.59
C GLU A 225 -10.44 26.88 10.87
N VAL A 226 -10.55 25.55 10.67
CA VAL A 226 -9.57 24.78 9.88
C VAL A 226 -9.87 24.97 8.40
N VAL A 227 -9.04 25.76 7.72
CA VAL A 227 -9.19 26.03 6.27
C VAL A 227 -8.43 25.04 5.39
N PHE A 228 -7.37 24.42 5.92
CA PHE A 228 -6.60 23.36 5.28
C PHE A 228 -6.10 22.38 6.33
N LYS A 229 -6.11 21.10 6.05
CA LYS A 229 -5.47 20.07 6.89
C LYS A 229 -4.86 18.95 6.07
N ALA A 230 -3.89 18.27 6.65
CA ALA A 230 -3.36 16.99 6.20
C ALA A 230 -2.79 16.20 7.38
N GLU A 231 -2.61 14.89 7.22
CA GLU A 231 -2.14 13.98 8.25
C GLU A 231 -1.01 13.09 7.71
N ILE A 232 -0.07 12.71 8.59
CA ILE A 232 0.87 11.62 8.31
C ILE A 232 0.27 10.34 8.89
N GLY A 233 -0.30 9.51 8.03
CA GLY A 233 -0.98 8.27 8.43
C GLY A 233 -0.04 7.13 8.77
N ALA A 234 1.10 7.07 8.10
CA ALA A 234 2.13 6.05 8.31
C ALA A 234 3.53 6.67 8.30
N VAL A 235 4.43 6.10 9.12
CA VAL A 235 5.84 6.50 9.19
C VAL A 235 6.68 5.23 9.34
N SER A 236 7.43 4.86 8.32
CA SER A 236 8.48 3.84 8.35
C SER A 236 9.84 4.48 8.65
N ASP A 237 10.92 3.73 8.53
CA ASP A 237 12.27 4.28 8.69
C ASP A 237 12.70 5.12 7.48
N ALA A 238 12.17 4.84 6.30
CA ALA A 238 12.56 5.50 5.05
C ALA A 238 11.51 6.50 4.52
N VAL A 239 10.21 6.24 4.76
CA VAL A 239 9.10 6.94 4.08
C VAL A 239 8.02 7.31 5.09
N CYS A 240 7.44 8.50 4.94
CA CYS A 240 6.16 8.82 5.57
C CYS A 240 5.06 9.02 4.52
N GLN A 241 3.84 8.59 4.85
CA GLN A 241 2.70 8.63 3.93
C GLN A 241 1.66 9.62 4.41
N VAL A 242 1.38 10.62 3.56
CA VAL A 242 0.33 11.62 3.78
C VAL A 242 -1.03 11.04 3.46
N GLN A 243 -2.00 11.39 4.24
CA GLN A 243 -3.42 11.08 4.04
C GLN A 243 -4.30 12.24 4.49
N GLY A 244 -5.59 12.18 4.18
CA GLY A 244 -6.60 13.09 4.71
C GLY A 244 -6.32 14.56 4.37
N VAL A 245 -5.81 14.84 3.18
CA VAL A 245 -5.63 16.20 2.68
C VAL A 245 -7.00 16.80 2.37
N TRP A 246 -7.27 17.94 2.96
CA TRP A 246 -8.59 18.55 2.83
C TRP A 246 -8.49 20.08 2.88
N VAL A 247 -9.32 20.74 2.08
CA VAL A 247 -9.57 22.19 2.11
C VAL A 247 -11.05 22.38 2.42
N ALA A 248 -11.35 23.26 3.37
CA ALA A 248 -12.73 23.58 3.73
C ALA A 248 -13.51 24.03 2.49
N PRO A 249 -14.77 23.56 2.29
CA PRO A 249 -15.54 23.79 1.06
C PRO A 249 -15.61 25.26 0.65
N GLU A 250 -15.84 26.16 1.60
CA GLU A 250 -15.94 27.61 1.39
C GLU A 250 -14.60 28.28 1.03
N HIS A 251 -13.49 27.56 1.20
CA HIS A 251 -12.13 28.00 0.85
C HIS A 251 -11.57 27.34 -0.41
N ARG A 252 -12.32 26.44 -1.04
CA ARG A 252 -11.91 25.77 -2.30
C ARG A 252 -11.85 26.77 -3.46
N GLY A 253 -11.08 26.45 -4.49
CA GLY A 253 -10.88 27.33 -5.65
C GLY A 253 -9.97 28.54 -5.40
N ARG A 254 -9.51 28.77 -4.14
CA ARG A 254 -8.65 29.90 -3.77
C ARG A 254 -7.14 29.58 -3.79
N GLY A 255 -6.78 28.43 -4.35
CA GLY A 255 -5.37 28.03 -4.51
C GLY A 255 -4.66 27.56 -3.23
N LEU A 256 -5.39 27.18 -2.17
CA LEU A 256 -4.79 26.79 -0.88
C LEU A 256 -4.14 25.40 -0.88
N GLY A 257 -4.54 24.51 -1.78
CA GLY A 257 -4.09 23.12 -1.76
C GLY A 257 -2.60 22.97 -2.00
N ALA A 258 -2.03 23.61 -3.03
CA ALA A 258 -0.61 23.46 -3.36
C ALA A 258 0.34 24.08 -2.32
N PRO A 259 0.15 25.35 -1.87
CA PRO A 259 1.00 25.90 -0.81
C PRO A 259 0.86 25.14 0.50
N GLY A 260 -0.38 24.70 0.84
CA GLY A 260 -0.63 23.87 2.02
C GLY A 260 0.11 22.55 1.98
N MET A 261 0.02 21.85 0.87
CA MET A 261 0.70 20.55 0.69
C MET A 261 2.22 20.71 0.63
N SER A 262 2.75 21.78 0.01
CA SER A 262 4.17 22.10 0.04
C SER A 262 4.69 22.32 1.46
N ALA A 263 3.93 23.00 2.31
CA ALA A 263 4.26 23.16 3.72
C ALA A 263 4.27 21.83 4.48
N VAL A 264 3.26 20.97 4.21
CA VAL A 264 3.20 19.62 4.81
C VAL A 264 4.42 18.79 4.41
N VAL A 265 4.83 18.82 3.13
CA VAL A 265 6.04 18.12 2.67
C VAL A 265 7.29 18.62 3.41
N ALA A 266 7.49 19.93 3.51
CA ALA A 266 8.62 20.51 4.21
C ALA A 266 8.67 20.08 5.69
N LEU A 267 7.52 20.16 6.38
CA LEU A 267 7.39 19.77 7.78
C LEU A 267 7.54 18.26 8.00
N ALA A 268 6.99 17.45 7.09
CA ALA A 268 7.10 16.00 7.15
C ALA A 268 8.57 15.54 6.97
N ARG A 269 9.28 16.13 6.03
CA ARG A 269 10.71 15.86 5.79
C ARG A 269 11.61 16.32 6.95
N LEU A 270 11.27 17.44 7.55
CA LEU A 270 12.00 17.96 8.71
C LEU A 270 11.81 17.08 9.96
N HIS A 271 10.62 16.49 10.14
CA HIS A 271 10.26 15.90 11.43
C HIS A 271 10.07 14.40 11.42
N HIS A 272 9.93 13.76 10.25
CA HIS A 272 9.68 12.32 10.14
C HIS A 272 10.74 11.63 9.29
N THR A 273 10.61 11.68 7.97
CA THR A 273 11.50 10.97 7.03
C THR A 273 11.76 11.81 5.78
N PRO A 274 12.90 11.61 5.10
CA PRO A 274 13.25 12.40 3.91
C PRO A 274 12.32 12.18 2.72
N VAL A 275 11.63 11.04 2.66
CA VAL A 275 10.74 10.68 1.57
C VAL A 275 9.29 10.79 2.01
N VAL A 276 8.48 11.51 1.24
CA VAL A 276 7.03 11.70 1.46
C VAL A 276 6.27 11.01 0.35
N SER A 277 5.30 10.18 0.69
CA SER A 277 4.42 9.50 -0.27
C SER A 277 2.95 9.80 0.02
N LEU A 278 2.11 9.55 -0.96
CA LEU A 278 0.65 9.52 -0.84
C LEU A 278 0.08 8.70 -1.99
N TYR A 279 -1.15 8.23 -1.86
CA TYR A 279 -1.92 7.76 -3.01
C TYR A 279 -3.25 8.50 -3.11
N VAL A 280 -3.79 8.61 -4.31
CA VAL A 280 -4.96 9.43 -4.62
C VAL A 280 -5.83 8.72 -5.66
N ASN A 281 -7.17 8.84 -5.53
CA ASN A 281 -8.07 8.30 -6.55
C ASN A 281 -7.79 8.96 -7.91
N ASP A 282 -7.75 8.19 -8.97
CA ASP A 282 -7.49 8.66 -10.34
C ASP A 282 -8.50 9.71 -10.82
N PHE A 283 -9.76 9.57 -10.39
CA PHE A 283 -10.83 10.52 -10.69
C PHE A 283 -10.71 11.86 -9.94
N ASN A 284 -9.89 11.93 -8.88
CA ASN A 284 -9.64 13.19 -8.14
C ASN A 284 -8.60 14.06 -8.87
N THR A 285 -8.99 14.56 -10.05
CA THR A 285 -8.11 15.33 -10.92
C THR A 285 -7.62 16.63 -10.27
N VAL A 286 -8.42 17.23 -9.37
CA VAL A 286 -8.04 18.45 -8.63
C VAL A 286 -6.87 18.15 -7.70
N ALA A 287 -6.95 17.10 -6.89
CA ALA A 287 -5.87 16.74 -5.98
C ALA A 287 -4.61 16.31 -6.75
N ARG A 288 -4.75 15.53 -7.83
CA ARG A 288 -3.64 15.12 -8.69
C ARG A 288 -2.88 16.33 -9.26
N HIS A 289 -3.61 17.34 -9.74
CA HIS A 289 -3.00 18.59 -10.23
C HIS A 289 -2.26 19.35 -9.11
N VAL A 290 -2.80 19.35 -7.88
CA VAL A 290 -2.12 19.93 -6.72
C VAL A 290 -0.80 19.20 -6.46
N TYR A 291 -0.80 17.86 -6.44
CA TYR A 291 0.39 17.06 -6.14
C TYR A 291 1.46 17.19 -7.23
N ASP A 292 1.06 17.26 -8.50
CA ASP A 292 1.98 17.51 -9.60
C ASP A 292 2.69 18.88 -9.43
N ARG A 293 1.95 19.94 -9.12
CA ARG A 293 2.53 21.28 -8.87
C ARG A 293 3.47 21.31 -7.68
N VAL A 294 3.22 20.50 -6.65
CA VAL A 294 4.08 20.38 -5.47
C VAL A 294 5.36 19.61 -5.79
N GLY A 295 5.39 18.86 -6.90
CA GLY A 295 6.56 18.12 -7.38
C GLY A 295 6.50 16.62 -7.10
N PHE A 296 5.34 16.07 -6.72
CA PHE A 296 5.18 14.63 -6.60
C PHE A 296 5.30 13.96 -7.97
N ARG A 297 5.97 12.82 -8.00
CA ARG A 297 6.12 11.97 -9.20
C ARG A 297 5.49 10.61 -8.97
N SER A 298 5.09 9.95 -10.05
CA SER A 298 4.54 8.59 -9.98
C SER A 298 5.60 7.61 -9.50
N HIS A 299 5.21 6.73 -8.57
CA HIS A 299 6.02 5.60 -8.10
C HIS A 299 5.40 4.27 -8.53
N GLY A 300 4.08 4.13 -8.38
CA GLY A 300 3.33 2.94 -8.69
C GLY A 300 1.83 3.20 -8.71
N GLU A 301 1.06 2.16 -8.56
CA GLU A 301 -0.39 2.23 -8.51
C GLU A 301 -0.93 1.35 -7.39
N PHE A 302 -1.89 1.88 -6.64
CA PHE A 302 -2.65 1.15 -5.62
C PHE A 302 -4.07 0.87 -6.09
N SER A 303 -4.69 -0.09 -5.46
CA SER A 303 -6.12 -0.36 -5.55
C SER A 303 -6.70 -0.57 -4.16
N THR A 304 -7.98 -0.19 -3.99
CA THR A 304 -8.70 -0.37 -2.73
C THR A 304 -10.06 -1.00 -2.98
N VAL A 305 -10.37 -2.05 -2.22
CA VAL A 305 -11.70 -2.66 -2.12
C VAL A 305 -12.27 -2.30 -0.77
N LEU A 306 -13.41 -1.61 -0.73
CA LEU A 306 -14.11 -1.16 0.49
C LEU A 306 -15.33 -2.02 0.79
N PHE A 307 -15.58 -2.34 2.06
CA PHE A 307 -16.70 -3.15 2.52
C PHE A 307 -17.70 -2.37 3.36
#